data_8cac642a2cae4abc3a1235897783dd2d
#
_entry.id   8cac642a2cae4abc3a1235897783dd2d
#
_cell.length_a   1.000
_cell.length_b   1.000
_cell.length_c   1.000
_cell.angle_alpha   90.00
_cell.angle_beta   90.00
_cell.angle_gamma   90.00
#
_symmetry.space_group_name_H-M   'P 1'
#
loop_
_entity.id
_entity.type
_entity.pdbx_description
1 polymer ?
#
loop_
_entity_poly.entity_id
_entity_poly.type
_entity_poly.pdbx_seq_one_letter_code
_entity_poly.pdbx_strand_id
1 'polypeptide(L)'
;MALEIKGLQRIFKFRKDSKELVLSDPDSSLSVNEVMDFYSMTYPDAGSYLVNGAQPSQVGTITLDSSSSSFEITGLNSTVRSIHFTPVLSDAAGAAKATDSKIQVVISLADEGNANYYANPAVSVDPADPATTYISLDPAGKCHSIKVNMTNLKDIGAVQVSGISLNQKVPFDFDPLRAGSVLAILLVLFALRPASGLYSRVRDSRLTSHRILIVVLVVVQCVVVLALVFSNSHYVSLTQTPSYENQFQYQKLAVALTQGHLYLNDVPSDALQAMANPYDTQARAAQGVPYLWDHAYFHGKYYVYFGILPCLVFYVPWLLVTHTGFPTWLGIAICDCVYAAGLMYLLSAVCRRWFPRTSIGVLVVLDVMLFVAGGGIILARTPSMYFMPEAMSLALVSWGLGLWISGTSRGYIERGKIVLGALLIALTMASRPQMVLSAVFGLVLFW
;
A
#
# COMPACT_ATOMS: atom_id res chain seq x y z
N MET A 1 19.34 32.53 -33.15
CA MET A 1 18.43 33.32 -32.32
C MET A 1 17.00 33.44 -32.90
N ALA A 2 16.75 33.94 -34.11
CA ALA A 2 15.38 34.03 -34.66
C ALA A 2 14.72 32.66 -34.94
N LEU A 3 15.47 31.62 -35.25
CA LEU A 3 14.99 30.25 -35.47
C LEU A 3 14.66 29.50 -34.15
N GLU A 4 15.41 29.78 -33.11
CA GLU A 4 15.14 29.24 -31.77
C GLU A 4 13.89 29.87 -31.16
N ILE A 5 13.69 31.16 -31.34
CA ILE A 5 12.49 31.87 -30.89
C ILE A 5 11.21 31.31 -31.55
N LYS A 6 11.25 30.96 -32.85
CA LYS A 6 10.13 30.29 -33.53
C LYS A 6 9.89 28.87 -33.05
N GLY A 7 10.93 28.15 -32.64
CA GLY A 7 10.82 26.81 -32.03
C GLY A 7 10.13 26.86 -30.67
N LEU A 8 10.54 27.77 -29.81
CA LEU A 8 9.94 27.99 -28.50
C LEU A 8 8.46 28.40 -28.58
N GLN A 9 8.12 29.28 -29.49
CA GLN A 9 6.73 29.70 -29.74
C GLN A 9 5.82 28.59 -30.28
N ARG A 10 6.38 27.50 -30.83
CA ARG A 10 5.61 26.31 -31.23
C ARG A 10 5.28 25.40 -30.04
N ILE A 11 6.15 25.35 -29.08
CA ILE A 11 6.05 24.45 -27.95
C ILE A 11 5.27 25.10 -26.83
N PHE A 12 5.52 26.38 -26.54
CA PHE A 12 4.86 27.14 -25.49
C PHE A 12 4.14 28.35 -26.12
N LYS A 13 2.86 28.48 -25.81
CA LYS A 13 2.06 29.67 -26.11
C LYS A 13 1.91 30.52 -24.87
N PHE A 14 2.48 31.71 -24.92
CA PHE A 14 2.23 32.72 -23.92
C PHE A 14 0.92 33.43 -24.21
N ARG A 15 -0.04 33.32 -23.31
CA ARG A 15 -1.29 34.08 -23.37
C ARG A 15 -1.05 35.50 -22.87
N LYS A 16 -0.94 36.43 -23.77
CA LYS A 16 -0.65 37.81 -23.45
C LYS A 16 -1.70 38.47 -22.52
N ASP A 17 -2.96 38.03 -22.59
CA ASP A 17 -4.07 38.61 -21.83
C ASP A 17 -4.17 37.99 -20.41
N SER A 18 -3.79 36.74 -20.24
CA SER A 18 -3.83 36.02 -18.93
C SER A 18 -2.46 35.87 -18.28
N LYS A 19 -1.39 36.22 -18.98
CA LYS A 19 -0.01 36.08 -18.55
C LYS A 19 0.31 34.62 -18.11
N GLU A 20 -0.24 33.63 -18.80
CA GLU A 20 -0.02 32.20 -18.60
C GLU A 20 0.91 31.62 -19.64
N LEU A 21 1.81 30.74 -19.22
CA LEU A 21 2.61 29.91 -20.12
C LEU A 21 1.86 28.60 -20.37
N VAL A 22 1.53 28.34 -21.64
CA VAL A 22 0.81 27.10 -22.02
C VAL A 22 1.75 26.18 -22.75
N LEU A 23 1.95 24.99 -22.22
CA LEU A 23 2.69 23.92 -22.87
C LEU A 23 1.85 23.37 -24.02
N SER A 24 2.33 23.54 -25.28
CA SER A 24 1.62 23.09 -26.48
C SER A 24 2.09 21.72 -26.98
N ASP A 25 3.28 21.28 -26.56
CA ASP A 25 3.88 20.00 -26.92
C ASP A 25 4.63 19.41 -25.70
N PRO A 26 3.99 18.57 -24.91
CA PRO A 26 4.59 17.99 -23.71
C PRO A 26 5.62 16.90 -24.01
N ASP A 27 5.70 16.41 -25.26
CA ASP A 27 6.72 15.45 -25.67
C ASP A 27 8.08 16.12 -25.95
N SER A 28 8.13 17.45 -25.89
CA SER A 28 9.39 18.16 -26.04
C SER A 28 10.32 17.97 -24.84
N SER A 29 11.61 17.94 -25.10
CA SER A 29 12.63 17.87 -24.04
C SER A 29 13.01 19.25 -23.48
N LEU A 30 12.28 20.30 -23.85
CA LEU A 30 12.56 21.66 -23.38
C LEU A 30 12.16 21.81 -21.92
N SER A 31 13.05 22.32 -21.09
CA SER A 31 12.77 22.57 -19.69
C SER A 31 11.97 23.87 -19.48
N VAL A 32 11.18 23.91 -18.42
CA VAL A 32 10.46 25.13 -18.02
C VAL A 32 11.44 26.27 -17.73
N ASN A 33 12.64 25.95 -17.20
CA ASN A 33 13.67 26.94 -16.93
C ASN A 33 14.22 27.59 -18.19
N GLU A 34 14.48 26.81 -19.26
CA GLU A 34 14.94 27.36 -20.55
C GLU A 34 13.90 28.29 -21.13
N VAL A 35 12.62 27.97 -20.95
CA VAL A 35 11.53 28.85 -21.39
C VAL A 35 11.46 30.09 -20.49
N MET A 36 11.60 29.93 -19.19
CA MET A 36 11.60 31.04 -18.23
C MET A 36 12.78 31.97 -18.44
N ASP A 37 13.97 31.45 -18.73
CA ASP A 37 15.14 32.25 -19.08
C ASP A 37 14.89 33.11 -20.33
N PHE A 38 14.24 32.51 -21.34
CA PHE A 38 13.86 33.22 -22.53
C PHE A 38 12.84 34.34 -22.23
N TYR A 39 11.78 34.04 -21.45
CA TYR A 39 10.77 35.01 -21.08
C TYR A 39 11.26 36.08 -20.12
N SER A 40 12.19 35.76 -19.21
CA SER A 40 12.80 36.75 -18.32
C SER A 40 13.69 37.75 -19.06
N MET A 41 14.32 37.36 -20.18
CA MET A 41 15.03 38.29 -21.05
C MET A 41 14.08 39.20 -21.82
N THR A 42 12.93 38.69 -22.25
CA THR A 42 11.98 39.41 -23.11
C THR A 42 10.82 40.03 -22.32
N TYR A 43 10.48 39.41 -21.21
CA TYR A 43 9.44 39.78 -20.26
C TYR A 43 9.93 39.53 -18.83
N PRO A 44 10.53 40.53 -18.18
CA PRO A 44 11.14 40.38 -16.85
C PRO A 44 10.23 39.77 -15.77
N ASP A 45 8.94 39.94 -15.92
CA ASP A 45 7.93 39.42 -14.96
C ASP A 45 7.45 38.00 -15.30
N ALA A 46 7.93 37.36 -16.36
CA ALA A 46 7.40 36.07 -16.80
C ALA A 46 7.59 34.97 -15.74
N GLY A 47 8.66 35.03 -14.94
CA GLY A 47 8.91 34.09 -13.85
C GLY A 47 7.84 34.05 -12.76
N SER A 48 7.14 35.16 -12.54
CA SER A 48 6.08 35.25 -11.51
C SER A 48 4.78 34.57 -11.90
N TYR A 49 4.62 34.16 -13.18
CA TYR A 49 3.37 33.60 -13.69
C TYR A 49 3.29 32.06 -13.61
N LEU A 50 4.39 31.40 -13.38
CA LEU A 50 4.45 29.93 -13.30
C LEU A 50 4.38 29.41 -11.87
N VAL A 51 4.60 30.26 -10.90
CA VAL A 51 4.80 29.83 -9.51
C VAL A 51 3.81 30.53 -8.59
N ASN A 52 2.87 29.77 -8.08
CA ASN A 52 1.94 30.24 -7.07
C ASN A 52 2.48 29.85 -5.69
N GLY A 53 2.90 30.86 -4.89
CA GLY A 53 3.36 30.67 -3.52
C GLY A 53 4.86 30.68 -3.28
N ALA A 54 5.70 30.49 -4.29
CA ALA A 54 7.17 30.62 -4.17
C ALA A 54 7.71 31.69 -5.12
N GLN A 55 8.63 32.51 -4.65
CA GLN A 55 9.30 33.53 -5.49
C GLN A 55 10.57 32.89 -6.10
N PRO A 56 10.82 33.05 -7.40
CA PRO A 56 12.08 32.63 -7.99
C PRO A 56 13.22 33.44 -7.40
N SER A 57 14.18 32.77 -6.79
CA SER A 57 15.35 33.41 -6.15
C SER A 57 16.43 33.84 -7.17
N GLN A 58 16.48 33.13 -8.30
CA GLN A 58 17.31 33.44 -9.47
C GLN A 58 16.53 33.03 -10.71
N VAL A 59 16.92 33.52 -11.88
CA VAL A 59 16.33 33.10 -13.14
C VAL A 59 16.49 31.59 -13.28
N GLY A 60 15.37 30.88 -13.36
CA GLY A 60 15.35 29.42 -13.52
C GLY A 60 15.43 28.57 -12.24
N THR A 61 15.49 29.18 -11.05
CA THR A 61 15.47 28.46 -9.76
C THR A 61 14.31 28.89 -8.87
N ILE A 62 13.68 27.92 -8.22
CA ILE A 62 12.59 28.14 -7.26
C ILE A 62 13.09 27.69 -5.88
N THR A 63 12.99 28.53 -4.87
CA THR A 63 13.30 28.16 -3.50
C THR A 63 12.01 27.85 -2.76
N LEU A 64 11.95 26.65 -2.19
CA LEU A 64 10.85 26.18 -1.36
C LEU A 64 11.33 26.02 0.08
N ASP A 65 10.51 26.47 1.03
CA ASP A 65 10.79 26.39 2.45
C ASP A 65 9.50 26.03 3.24
N SER A 66 9.57 26.05 4.56
CA SER A 66 8.43 25.72 5.41
C SER A 66 7.25 26.73 5.28
N SER A 67 7.48 27.92 4.76
CA SER A 67 6.45 28.95 4.54
C SER A 67 5.85 28.88 3.14
N SER A 68 6.63 28.40 2.17
CA SER A 68 6.24 28.23 0.76
C SER A 68 6.69 26.86 0.27
N SER A 69 5.91 25.83 0.55
CA SER A 69 6.24 24.42 0.32
C SER A 69 5.85 23.88 -1.05
N SER A 70 5.25 24.67 -1.90
CA SER A 70 4.72 24.19 -3.18
C SER A 70 4.89 25.19 -4.32
N PHE A 71 5.00 24.66 -5.53
CA PHE A 71 4.86 25.42 -6.76
C PHE A 71 3.81 24.76 -7.67
N GLU A 72 3.29 25.53 -8.62
CA GLU A 72 2.21 25.12 -9.51
C GLU A 72 2.56 25.46 -10.95
N ILE A 73 2.28 24.53 -11.85
CA ILE A 73 2.39 24.71 -13.32
C ILE A 73 0.96 24.71 -13.85
N THR A 74 0.53 25.82 -14.41
CA THR A 74 -0.85 26.02 -14.91
C THR A 74 -0.87 26.23 -16.43
N GLY A 75 -2.07 26.19 -17.01
CA GLY A 75 -2.27 26.44 -18.44
C GLY A 75 -1.86 25.26 -19.34
N LEU A 76 -1.70 24.07 -18.77
CA LEU A 76 -1.43 22.85 -19.52
C LEU A 76 -2.67 22.42 -20.31
N ASN A 77 -2.47 21.90 -21.52
CA ASN A 77 -3.54 21.32 -22.34
C ASN A 77 -3.04 20.08 -23.09
N SER A 78 -2.29 19.23 -22.38
CA SER A 78 -1.62 18.08 -22.95
C SER A 78 -1.46 16.97 -21.92
N THR A 79 -1.31 15.73 -22.37
CA THR A 79 -1.07 14.59 -21.47
C THR A 79 0.36 14.66 -20.94
N VAL A 80 0.51 14.81 -19.63
CA VAL A 80 1.82 14.85 -18.96
C VAL A 80 2.01 13.54 -18.21
N ARG A 81 2.93 12.71 -18.67
CA ARG A 81 3.22 11.37 -18.11
C ARG A 81 4.36 11.36 -17.10
N SER A 82 5.18 12.40 -17.10
CA SER A 82 6.27 12.53 -16.13
C SER A 82 6.64 13.98 -15.90
N ILE A 83 7.09 14.26 -14.70
CA ILE A 83 7.75 15.50 -14.33
C ILE A 83 9.14 15.18 -13.81
N HIS A 84 10.11 15.96 -14.23
CA HIS A 84 11.47 15.92 -13.73
C HIS A 84 11.86 17.30 -13.20
N PHE A 85 12.61 17.33 -12.10
CA PHE A 85 13.22 18.54 -11.56
C PHE A 85 14.50 18.16 -10.79
N THR A 86 15.41 19.11 -10.69
CA THR A 86 16.69 18.94 -9.97
C THR A 86 16.58 19.66 -8.62
N PRO A 87 16.42 18.93 -7.50
CA PRO A 87 16.38 19.53 -6.17
C PRO A 87 17.80 19.65 -5.59
N VAL A 88 18.08 20.76 -4.93
CA VAL A 88 19.29 20.98 -4.16
C VAL A 88 18.89 21.43 -2.75
N LEU A 89 19.35 20.68 -1.74
CA LEU A 89 19.14 21.08 -0.35
C LEU A 89 19.98 22.31 -0.03
N SER A 90 19.39 23.32 0.59
CA SER A 90 20.06 24.55 0.99
C SER A 90 19.82 24.83 2.48
N ASP A 91 20.75 25.50 3.12
CA ASP A 91 20.53 26.07 4.44
C ASP A 91 19.67 27.35 4.34
N ALA A 92 19.30 27.91 5.49
CA ALA A 92 18.53 29.15 5.55
C ALA A 92 19.25 30.37 4.91
N ALA A 93 20.56 30.25 4.65
CA ALA A 93 21.38 31.25 3.96
C ALA A 93 21.57 30.94 2.47
N GLY A 94 20.98 29.85 1.94
CA GLY A 94 21.06 29.47 0.54
C GLY A 94 22.32 28.68 0.15
N ALA A 95 23.17 28.27 1.10
CA ALA A 95 24.32 27.43 0.82
C ALA A 95 23.92 25.96 0.70
N ALA A 96 24.45 25.25 -0.32
CA ALA A 96 24.17 23.85 -0.54
C ALA A 96 24.62 22.99 0.66
N LYS A 97 23.70 22.20 1.19
CA LYS A 97 23.94 21.30 2.32
C LYS A 97 24.05 19.86 1.82
N ALA A 98 25.18 19.21 2.07
CA ALA A 98 25.29 17.77 1.87
C ALA A 98 24.51 17.04 2.98
N THR A 99 23.34 16.51 2.68
CA THR A 99 22.57 15.71 3.62
C THR A 99 22.02 14.48 2.90
N ASP A 100 22.06 13.33 3.55
CA ASP A 100 21.39 12.08 3.14
C ASP A 100 19.86 12.16 3.31
N SER A 101 19.31 13.36 3.42
CA SER A 101 17.87 13.55 3.69
C SER A 101 17.08 13.50 2.40
N LYS A 102 16.13 12.59 2.36
CA LYS A 102 15.19 12.44 1.24
C LYS A 102 14.06 13.46 1.33
N ILE A 103 13.69 14.02 0.19
CA ILE A 103 12.60 14.98 0.06
C ILE A 103 11.29 14.21 -0.18
N GLN A 104 10.26 14.46 0.61
CA GLN A 104 8.93 13.90 0.39
C GLN A 104 8.12 14.83 -0.50
N VAL A 105 7.76 14.34 -1.69
CA VAL A 105 7.07 15.12 -2.72
C VAL A 105 5.68 14.52 -2.95
N VAL A 106 4.66 15.37 -2.90
CA VAL A 106 3.30 15.04 -3.29
C VAL A 106 2.95 15.85 -4.53
N ILE A 107 2.58 15.16 -5.60
CA ILE A 107 2.13 15.82 -6.84
C ILE A 107 0.62 15.71 -6.93
N SER A 108 -0.04 16.85 -7.09
CA SER A 108 -1.46 16.93 -7.32
C SER A 108 -1.73 17.36 -8.76
N LEU A 109 -2.67 16.68 -9.41
CA LEU A 109 -3.05 16.91 -10.80
C LEU A 109 -4.48 17.42 -10.89
N ALA A 110 -4.73 18.31 -11.84
CA ALA A 110 -6.07 18.60 -12.38
C ALA A 110 -6.06 18.30 -13.87
N ASP A 111 -6.98 17.45 -14.34
CA ASP A 111 -7.01 16.93 -15.70
C ASP A 111 -8.44 16.89 -16.27
N GLU A 112 -8.59 16.34 -17.48
CA GLU A 112 -9.91 16.20 -18.13
C GLU A 112 -10.89 15.34 -17.33
N GLY A 113 -10.39 14.35 -16.60
CA GLY A 113 -11.23 13.49 -15.74
C GLY A 113 -11.59 14.12 -14.39
N ASN A 114 -10.75 15.05 -13.90
CA ASN A 114 -10.89 15.66 -12.58
C ASN A 114 -10.52 17.15 -12.67
N ALA A 115 -11.52 18.02 -12.67
CA ALA A 115 -11.32 19.47 -12.70
C ALA A 115 -10.68 20.02 -11.41
N ASN A 116 -10.83 19.32 -10.28
CA ASN A 116 -10.21 19.67 -9.00
C ASN A 116 -8.92 18.88 -8.81
N TYR A 117 -7.98 19.46 -8.05
CA TYR A 117 -6.75 18.77 -7.69
C TYR A 117 -7.01 17.46 -6.94
N TYR A 118 -6.42 16.38 -7.43
CA TYR A 118 -6.28 15.13 -6.68
C TYR A 118 -4.80 14.81 -6.47
N ALA A 119 -4.46 14.38 -5.27
CA ALA A 119 -3.09 14.11 -4.89
C ALA A 119 -2.68 12.66 -5.24
N ASN A 120 -1.53 12.50 -5.87
CA ASN A 120 -0.86 11.22 -6.02
C ASN A 120 -0.18 10.81 -4.70
N PRO A 121 0.12 9.52 -4.51
CA PRO A 121 0.91 9.07 -3.36
C PRO A 121 2.23 9.84 -3.24
N ALA A 122 2.67 10.09 -2.00
CA ALA A 122 3.94 10.75 -1.73
C ALA A 122 5.11 9.93 -2.30
N VAL A 123 6.01 10.60 -3.00
CA VAL A 123 7.23 10.02 -3.57
C VAL A 123 8.44 10.56 -2.82
N SER A 124 9.38 9.68 -2.50
CA SER A 124 10.65 10.06 -1.87
C SER A 124 11.69 10.36 -2.95
N VAL A 125 12.13 11.59 -3.02
CA VAL A 125 13.17 12.06 -3.95
C VAL A 125 14.48 12.19 -3.19
N ASP A 126 15.52 11.53 -3.69
CA ASP A 126 16.87 11.60 -3.17
C ASP A 126 17.70 12.50 -4.09
N PRO A 127 18.17 13.68 -3.61
CA PRO A 127 18.98 14.56 -4.44
C PRO A 127 20.30 13.95 -4.93
N ALA A 128 20.79 12.91 -4.23
CA ALA A 128 22.01 12.20 -4.62
C ALA A 128 21.75 11.14 -5.72
N ASP A 129 20.50 10.72 -5.90
CA ASP A 129 20.11 9.74 -6.91
C ASP A 129 19.23 10.40 -8.00
N PRO A 130 19.82 10.74 -9.16
CA PRO A 130 19.09 11.40 -10.26
C PRO A 130 17.89 10.60 -10.76
N ALA A 131 17.87 9.27 -10.62
CA ALA A 131 16.74 8.45 -11.07
C ALA A 131 15.45 8.76 -10.29
N THR A 132 15.56 9.14 -9.03
CA THR A 132 14.42 9.47 -8.16
C THR A 132 13.77 10.81 -8.49
N THR A 133 14.44 11.67 -9.25
CA THR A 133 13.93 12.99 -9.66
C THR A 133 12.95 12.93 -10.82
N TYR A 134 12.84 11.77 -11.47
CA TYR A 134 11.86 11.52 -12.55
C TYR A 134 10.62 10.89 -11.95
N ILE A 135 9.56 11.67 -11.81
CA ILE A 135 8.32 11.22 -11.19
C ILE A 135 7.28 10.94 -12.27
N SER A 136 6.81 9.69 -12.34
CA SER A 136 5.75 9.29 -13.27
C SER A 136 4.40 9.82 -12.80
N LEU A 137 3.57 10.26 -13.75
CA LEU A 137 2.22 10.75 -13.56
C LEU A 137 1.26 9.91 -14.40
N ASP A 138 0.04 9.71 -13.88
CA ASP A 138 -0.99 8.94 -14.57
C ASP A 138 -2.29 9.77 -14.66
N PRO A 139 -2.33 10.79 -15.52
CA PRO A 139 -3.50 11.65 -15.69
C PRO A 139 -4.61 10.97 -16.48
N ALA A 140 -5.85 11.29 -16.16
CA ALA A 140 -7.03 10.90 -16.91
C ALA A 140 -7.26 11.88 -18.11
N GLY A 141 -6.44 11.73 -19.14
CA GLY A 141 -6.47 12.59 -20.32
C GLY A 141 -5.46 13.73 -20.28
N LYS A 142 -5.85 14.93 -20.71
CA LYS A 142 -4.96 16.09 -20.71
C LYS A 142 -4.95 16.77 -19.33
N CYS A 143 -3.75 17.10 -18.86
CA CYS A 143 -3.58 17.90 -17.66
C CYS A 143 -3.95 19.37 -17.93
N HIS A 144 -4.54 20.01 -16.94
CA HIS A 144 -4.79 21.45 -16.89
C HIS A 144 -3.78 22.16 -16.00
N SER A 145 -3.43 21.51 -14.88
CA SER A 145 -2.44 22.03 -13.95
C SER A 145 -1.79 20.92 -13.13
N ILE A 146 -0.57 21.18 -12.68
CA ILE A 146 0.23 20.28 -11.83
C ILE A 146 0.71 21.11 -10.65
N LYS A 147 0.45 20.62 -9.43
CA LYS A 147 0.95 21.22 -8.19
C LYS A 147 1.93 20.26 -7.56
N VAL A 148 3.16 20.71 -7.30
CA VAL A 148 4.21 19.97 -6.63
C VAL A 148 4.36 20.52 -5.23
N ASN A 149 4.17 19.67 -4.22
CA ASN A 149 4.26 20.04 -2.81
C ASN A 149 5.32 19.20 -2.10
N MET A 150 6.25 19.83 -1.41
CA MET A 150 7.27 19.19 -0.58
C MET A 150 6.82 19.21 0.87
N THR A 151 6.57 18.03 1.46
CA THR A 151 5.83 17.92 2.74
C THR A 151 6.72 17.93 3.98
N ASN A 152 8.02 17.65 3.85
CA ASN A 152 8.95 17.51 4.98
C ASN A 152 9.98 18.63 5.09
N LEU A 153 9.73 19.81 4.51
CA LEU A 153 10.66 20.95 4.52
C LEU A 153 10.96 21.48 5.93
N LYS A 154 10.06 21.23 6.89
CA LYS A 154 10.32 21.59 8.30
C LYS A 154 11.49 20.82 8.89
N ASP A 155 11.71 19.59 8.43
CA ASP A 155 12.72 18.68 8.97
C ASP A 155 14.06 18.79 8.21
N ILE A 156 14.00 19.05 6.90
CA ILE A 156 15.17 19.02 6.02
C ILE A 156 15.71 20.43 5.67
N GLY A 157 14.92 21.48 5.89
CA GLY A 157 15.28 22.86 5.54
C GLY A 157 14.74 23.27 4.18
N ALA A 158 15.37 24.28 3.55
CA ALA A 158 14.94 24.80 2.26
C ALA A 158 15.48 23.93 1.11
N VAL A 159 14.72 23.88 0.02
CA VAL A 159 15.07 23.16 -1.22
C VAL A 159 15.02 24.13 -2.38
N GLN A 160 16.12 24.22 -3.11
CA GLN A 160 16.16 24.91 -4.40
C GLN A 160 15.83 23.92 -5.51
N VAL A 161 14.84 24.24 -6.33
CA VAL A 161 14.39 23.44 -7.46
C VAL A 161 14.78 24.12 -8.75
N SER A 162 15.44 23.39 -9.63
CA SER A 162 15.82 23.84 -10.97
C SER A 162 15.56 22.76 -12.01
N GLY A 163 15.75 23.06 -13.29
CA GLY A 163 15.65 22.07 -14.38
C GLY A 163 14.30 21.38 -14.48
N ILE A 164 13.19 22.10 -14.22
CA ILE A 164 11.85 21.52 -14.31
C ILE A 164 11.53 21.22 -15.78
N SER A 165 11.20 19.96 -16.07
CA SER A 165 10.82 19.50 -17.41
C SER A 165 9.68 18.48 -17.34
N LEU A 166 8.85 18.47 -18.39
CA LEU A 166 7.71 17.58 -18.53
C LEU A 166 7.97 16.57 -19.65
N ASN A 167 7.52 15.32 -19.44
CA ASN A 167 7.67 14.22 -20.39
C ASN A 167 9.13 13.92 -20.83
N GLN A 168 10.09 14.30 -20.01
CA GLN A 168 11.48 13.97 -20.28
C GLN A 168 11.71 12.47 -20.20
N LYS A 169 12.50 11.92 -21.12
CA LYS A 169 12.87 10.50 -21.10
C LYS A 169 13.69 10.19 -19.86
N VAL A 170 13.21 9.23 -19.05
CA VAL A 170 13.96 8.72 -17.90
C VAL A 170 15.25 8.10 -18.42
N PRO A 171 16.43 8.47 -17.88
CA PRO A 171 17.68 7.80 -18.20
C PRO A 171 17.57 6.31 -17.93
N PHE A 172 18.16 5.49 -18.82
CA PHE A 172 18.19 4.05 -18.57
C PHE A 172 19.14 3.75 -17.43
N ASP A 173 18.58 3.23 -16.34
CA ASP A 173 19.33 2.66 -15.22
C ASP A 173 19.09 1.16 -15.15
N PHE A 174 20.19 0.38 -15.05
CA PHE A 174 20.12 -1.06 -14.96
C PHE A 174 20.00 -1.47 -13.49
N ASP A 175 18.78 -1.81 -13.09
CA ASP A 175 18.51 -2.41 -11.78
C ASP A 175 18.65 -3.95 -11.88
N PRO A 176 19.70 -4.54 -11.31
CA PRO A 176 19.93 -5.98 -11.34
C PRO A 176 18.85 -6.76 -10.58
N LEU A 177 18.25 -6.18 -9.54
CA LEU A 177 17.16 -6.81 -8.79
C LEU A 177 15.89 -6.90 -9.64
N ARG A 178 15.54 -5.82 -10.34
CA ARG A 178 14.42 -5.79 -11.29
C ARG A 178 14.63 -6.76 -12.43
N ALA A 179 15.83 -6.78 -13.04
CA ALA A 179 16.17 -7.71 -14.10
C ALA A 179 16.12 -9.18 -13.63
N GLY A 180 16.66 -9.46 -12.44
CA GLY A 180 16.59 -10.77 -11.80
C GLY A 180 15.15 -11.21 -11.50
N SER A 181 14.31 -10.30 -11.03
CA SER A 181 12.89 -10.58 -10.78
C SER A 181 12.12 -10.92 -12.06
N VAL A 182 12.36 -10.16 -13.14
CA VAL A 182 11.77 -10.46 -14.46
C VAL A 182 12.24 -11.81 -14.98
N LEU A 183 13.54 -12.09 -14.88
CA LEU A 183 14.10 -13.40 -15.28
C LEU A 183 13.48 -14.54 -14.46
N ALA A 184 13.34 -14.39 -13.14
CA ALA A 184 12.72 -15.39 -12.28
C ALA A 184 11.25 -15.66 -12.69
N ILE A 185 10.47 -14.61 -12.98
CA ILE A 185 9.10 -14.75 -13.48
C ILE A 185 9.09 -15.50 -14.82
N LEU A 186 9.96 -15.14 -15.76
CA LEU A 186 10.07 -15.84 -17.05
C LEU A 186 10.45 -17.31 -16.90
N LEU A 187 11.37 -17.64 -16.00
CA LEU A 187 11.74 -19.03 -15.70
C LEU A 187 10.57 -19.83 -15.10
N VAL A 188 9.78 -19.21 -14.20
CA VAL A 188 8.57 -19.83 -13.65
C VAL A 188 7.54 -20.08 -14.76
N LEU A 189 7.27 -19.08 -15.61
CA LEU A 189 6.35 -19.22 -16.75
C LEU A 189 6.84 -20.31 -17.74
N PHE A 190 8.15 -20.37 -18.01
CA PHE A 190 8.74 -21.40 -18.83
C PHE A 190 8.61 -22.80 -18.20
N ALA A 191 8.82 -22.92 -16.89
CA ALA A 191 8.63 -24.18 -16.16
C ALA A 191 7.15 -24.63 -16.16
N LEU A 192 6.21 -23.68 -16.09
CA LEU A 192 4.77 -23.92 -16.08
C LEU A 192 4.14 -23.92 -17.48
N ARG A 193 4.94 -23.90 -18.57
CA ARG A 193 4.39 -23.97 -19.92
C ARG A 193 3.63 -25.28 -20.17
N PRO A 194 2.59 -25.30 -21.04
CA PRO A 194 1.77 -26.50 -21.31
C PRO A 194 2.58 -27.73 -21.74
N ALA A 195 3.71 -27.54 -22.42
CA ALA A 195 4.60 -28.62 -22.84
C ALA A 195 5.55 -29.14 -21.73
N SER A 196 5.46 -28.59 -20.51
CA SER A 196 6.30 -29.05 -19.41
C SER A 196 5.83 -30.41 -18.91
N GLY A 197 6.77 -31.28 -18.53
CA GLY A 197 6.45 -32.58 -17.93
C GLY A 197 5.73 -32.52 -16.58
N LEU A 198 5.49 -31.30 -16.01
CA LEU A 198 4.77 -31.14 -14.77
C LEU A 198 3.28 -31.47 -14.91
N TYR A 199 2.71 -31.25 -16.08
CA TYR A 199 1.28 -31.54 -16.33
C TYR A 199 1.01 -33.01 -16.66
N SER A 200 2.00 -33.77 -17.11
CA SER A 200 1.89 -35.22 -17.33
C SER A 200 2.14 -36.05 -16.08
N ARG A 201 2.79 -35.48 -15.04
CA ARG A 201 3.11 -36.17 -13.80
C ARG A 201 1.96 -36.04 -12.81
N VAL A 202 1.21 -37.12 -12.60
CA VAL A 202 0.19 -37.19 -11.54
C VAL A 202 0.87 -37.01 -10.18
N ARG A 203 0.25 -36.20 -9.32
CA ARG A 203 0.72 -35.98 -7.97
C ARG A 203 0.76 -37.28 -7.18
N ASP A 204 1.93 -37.67 -6.67
CA ASP A 204 2.11 -38.78 -5.75
C ASP A 204 2.71 -38.28 -4.44
N SER A 205 1.93 -38.42 -3.35
CA SER A 205 2.38 -38.02 -2.01
C SER A 205 3.49 -38.93 -1.43
N ARG A 206 3.81 -40.07 -2.07
CA ARG A 206 4.90 -40.96 -1.66
C ARG A 206 6.25 -40.47 -2.21
N LEU A 207 6.26 -39.79 -3.32
CA LEU A 207 7.47 -39.26 -3.95
C LEU A 207 8.04 -38.08 -3.17
N THR A 208 9.26 -38.21 -2.70
CA THR A 208 9.97 -37.16 -1.96
C THR A 208 10.10 -35.86 -2.78
N SER A 209 10.36 -35.97 -4.10
CA SER A 209 10.45 -34.81 -4.99
C SER A 209 9.16 -33.98 -5.04
N HIS A 210 7.99 -34.64 -5.05
CA HIS A 210 6.70 -33.94 -5.02
C HIS A 210 6.43 -33.27 -3.67
N ARG A 211 6.85 -33.88 -2.55
CA ARG A 211 6.77 -33.27 -1.23
C ARG A 211 7.68 -32.04 -1.11
N ILE A 212 8.92 -32.16 -1.59
CA ILE A 212 9.88 -31.06 -1.62
C ILE A 212 9.32 -29.90 -2.44
N LEU A 213 8.78 -30.16 -3.64
CA LEU A 213 8.20 -29.12 -4.48
C LEU A 213 7.05 -28.36 -3.76
N ILE A 214 6.16 -29.07 -3.07
CA ILE A 214 5.08 -28.48 -2.30
C ILE A 214 5.63 -27.60 -1.15
N VAL A 215 6.62 -28.09 -0.42
CA VAL A 215 7.24 -27.32 0.67
C VAL A 215 7.94 -26.07 0.10
N VAL A 216 8.70 -26.23 -0.99
CA VAL A 216 9.37 -25.10 -1.66
C VAL A 216 8.36 -24.07 -2.12
N LEU A 217 7.22 -24.47 -2.69
CA LEU A 217 6.17 -23.55 -3.12
C LEU A 217 5.62 -22.73 -1.94
N VAL A 218 5.29 -23.37 -0.82
CA VAL A 218 4.83 -22.69 0.39
C VAL A 218 5.90 -21.75 0.94
N VAL A 219 7.17 -22.20 0.97
CA VAL A 219 8.28 -21.33 1.42
C VAL A 219 8.43 -20.13 0.51
N VAL A 220 8.34 -20.29 -0.81
CA VAL A 220 8.38 -19.17 -1.76
C VAL A 220 7.21 -18.20 -1.52
N GLN A 221 6.02 -18.70 -1.29
CA GLN A 221 4.88 -17.84 -0.93
C GLN A 221 5.13 -17.06 0.37
N CYS A 222 5.66 -17.72 1.42
CA CYS A 222 6.03 -17.03 2.66
C CYS A 222 7.12 -15.97 2.44
N VAL A 223 8.13 -16.26 1.61
CA VAL A 223 9.16 -15.27 1.24
C VAL A 223 8.56 -14.09 0.50
N VAL A 224 7.62 -14.32 -0.43
CA VAL A 224 6.90 -13.25 -1.14
C VAL A 224 6.07 -12.42 -0.16
N VAL A 225 5.34 -13.04 0.76
CA VAL A 225 4.59 -12.35 1.83
C VAL A 225 5.52 -11.43 2.63
N LEU A 226 6.64 -11.98 3.13
CA LEU A 226 7.59 -11.18 3.91
C LEU A 226 8.20 -10.05 3.07
N ALA A 227 8.59 -10.31 1.82
CA ALA A 227 9.11 -9.29 0.93
C ALA A 227 8.10 -8.16 0.68
N LEU A 228 6.82 -8.48 0.48
CA LEU A 228 5.75 -7.49 0.29
C LEU A 228 5.50 -6.68 1.55
N VAL A 229 5.46 -7.32 2.72
CA VAL A 229 5.31 -6.62 4.01
C VAL A 229 6.47 -5.66 4.22
N PHE A 230 7.73 -6.11 4.05
CA PHE A 230 8.91 -5.27 4.25
C PHE A 230 9.12 -4.20 3.17
N SER A 231 8.59 -4.39 1.96
CA SER A 231 8.65 -3.36 0.91
C SER A 231 7.80 -2.13 1.23
N ASN A 232 6.87 -2.24 2.17
CA ASN A 232 6.00 -1.16 2.58
C ASN A 232 6.45 -0.58 3.93
N SER A 233 7.46 0.29 3.90
CA SER A 233 8.06 0.91 5.09
C SER A 233 7.07 1.69 5.96
N HIS A 234 5.93 2.11 5.39
CA HIS A 234 4.88 2.82 6.13
C HIS A 234 4.27 1.97 7.26
N TYR A 235 4.18 0.65 7.07
CA TYR A 235 3.61 -0.27 8.06
C TYR A 235 4.66 -0.95 8.94
N VAL A 236 5.92 -0.98 8.50
CA VAL A 236 7.00 -1.70 9.21
C VAL A 236 7.75 -0.74 10.12
N SER A 237 7.22 -0.52 11.30
CA SER A 237 7.93 0.15 12.39
C SER A 237 7.85 -0.69 13.65
N LEU A 238 8.98 -0.92 14.31
CA LEU A 238 9.05 -1.57 15.63
C LEU A 238 8.76 -0.58 16.76
N THR A 239 8.93 0.72 16.49
CA THR A 239 8.65 1.80 17.42
C THR A 239 7.55 2.66 16.86
N GLN A 240 6.33 2.13 16.82
CA GLN A 240 5.22 2.90 16.30
C GLN A 240 4.82 4.01 17.26
N THR A 241 5.24 5.23 16.93
CA THR A 241 4.39 6.38 17.20
C THR A 241 3.31 6.37 16.11
N PRO A 242 2.06 6.20 16.46
CA PRO A 242 0.99 6.05 15.50
C PRO A 242 0.71 7.37 14.80
N SER A 243 0.84 7.40 13.52
CA SER A 243 0.35 8.51 12.70
C SER A 243 -1.18 8.52 12.56
N TYR A 244 -1.86 7.43 12.96
CA TYR A 244 -3.32 7.29 12.91
C TYR A 244 -3.84 6.70 14.21
N GLU A 245 -4.64 7.43 14.95
CA GLU A 245 -5.30 6.99 16.20
C GLU A 245 -6.12 5.71 16.00
N ASN A 246 -6.60 5.45 14.80
CA ASN A 246 -7.49 4.35 14.46
C ASN A 246 -6.81 2.98 14.31
N GLN A 247 -5.49 2.88 14.44
CA GLN A 247 -4.78 1.61 14.29
C GLN A 247 -4.38 0.93 15.61
N PHE A 248 -4.81 1.47 16.75
CA PHE A 248 -4.44 0.96 18.08
C PHE A 248 -5.52 0.18 18.80
N GLN A 249 -6.63 -0.10 18.14
CA GLN A 249 -7.76 -0.77 18.78
C GLN A 249 -7.33 -2.04 19.51
N TYR A 250 -6.52 -2.89 18.89
CA TYR A 250 -6.04 -4.12 19.52
C TYR A 250 -5.01 -3.90 20.63
N GLN A 251 -4.15 -2.89 20.52
CA GLN A 251 -3.23 -2.52 21.60
C GLN A 251 -4.01 -2.01 22.82
N LYS A 252 -4.96 -1.11 22.60
CA LYS A 252 -5.85 -0.60 23.66
C LYS A 252 -6.67 -1.72 24.29
N LEU A 253 -7.21 -2.63 23.47
CA LEU A 253 -7.95 -3.79 23.96
C LEU A 253 -7.05 -4.75 24.78
N ALA A 254 -5.80 -4.97 24.36
CA ALA A 254 -4.86 -5.80 25.13
C ALA A 254 -4.59 -5.21 26.50
N VAL A 255 -4.40 -3.89 26.61
CA VAL A 255 -4.26 -3.21 27.91
C VAL A 255 -5.52 -3.38 28.75
N ALA A 256 -6.70 -3.17 28.20
CA ALA A 256 -7.98 -3.35 28.90
C ALA A 256 -8.15 -4.79 29.42
N LEU A 257 -7.82 -5.79 28.61
CA LEU A 257 -7.89 -7.20 28.98
C LEU A 257 -6.93 -7.56 30.12
N THR A 258 -5.72 -7.00 30.14
CA THR A 258 -4.77 -7.21 31.24
C THR A 258 -5.25 -6.56 32.55
N GLN A 259 -6.15 -5.59 32.47
CA GLN A 259 -6.81 -4.95 33.62
C GLN A 259 -8.14 -5.62 34.00
N GLY A 260 -8.55 -6.66 33.31
CA GLY A 260 -9.73 -7.47 33.64
C GLY A 260 -11.05 -6.94 33.09
N HIS A 261 -11.03 -6.06 32.05
CA HIS A 261 -12.25 -5.56 31.42
C HIS A 261 -12.17 -5.54 29.90
N LEU A 262 -13.34 -5.45 29.23
CA LEU A 262 -13.48 -5.47 27.77
C LEU A 262 -13.64 -4.05 27.19
N TYR A 263 -13.98 -3.06 28.01
CA TYR A 263 -14.08 -1.69 27.56
C TYR A 263 -12.70 -1.02 27.57
N LEU A 264 -12.51 -0.06 26.66
CA LEU A 264 -11.26 0.69 26.55
C LEU A 264 -11.13 1.72 27.70
N ASN A 265 -9.92 2.08 28.04
CA ASN A 265 -9.61 3.12 29.02
C ASN A 265 -9.89 4.54 28.52
N ASP A 266 -10.13 4.69 27.21
CA ASP A 266 -10.50 5.98 26.62
C ASP A 266 -11.85 6.45 27.16
N VAL A 267 -11.89 7.68 27.67
CA VAL A 267 -13.11 8.26 28.24
C VAL A 267 -13.87 8.99 27.13
N PRO A 268 -15.14 8.65 26.89
CA PRO A 268 -15.97 9.40 25.96
C PRO A 268 -16.16 10.85 26.41
N SER A 269 -16.22 11.80 25.44
CA SER A 269 -16.45 13.21 25.76
C SER A 269 -17.80 13.42 26.47
N ASP A 270 -17.87 14.39 27.36
CA ASP A 270 -19.12 14.74 28.05
C ASP A 270 -20.23 15.13 27.06
N ALA A 271 -19.84 15.79 25.96
CA ALA A 271 -20.76 16.12 24.87
C ALA A 271 -21.37 14.89 24.22
N LEU A 272 -20.58 13.81 24.00
CA LEU A 272 -21.09 12.53 23.46
C LEU A 272 -22.02 11.84 24.46
N GLN A 273 -21.67 11.84 25.72
CA GLN A 273 -22.49 11.23 26.79
C GLN A 273 -23.81 11.96 27.02
N ALA A 274 -23.85 13.26 26.80
CA ALA A 274 -25.04 14.08 26.95
C ALA A 274 -26.01 14.05 25.76
N MET A 275 -25.61 13.45 24.63
CA MET A 275 -26.45 13.33 23.44
C MET A 275 -27.63 12.39 23.70
N ALA A 276 -28.83 12.78 23.28
CA ALA A 276 -30.01 11.93 23.30
C ALA A 276 -29.85 10.67 22.44
N ASN A 277 -29.17 10.80 21.31
CA ASN A 277 -28.78 9.68 20.45
C ASN A 277 -27.30 9.83 20.02
N PRO A 278 -26.35 9.22 20.73
CA PRO A 278 -24.91 9.29 20.41
C PRO A 278 -24.55 8.54 19.12
N TYR A 279 -25.46 7.76 18.53
CA TYR A 279 -25.26 7.04 17.29
C TYR A 279 -25.68 7.83 16.04
N ASP A 280 -26.33 8.97 16.20
CA ASP A 280 -26.68 9.85 15.09
C ASP A 280 -25.43 10.57 14.57
N THR A 281 -24.93 10.10 13.44
CA THR A 281 -23.70 10.62 12.79
C THR A 281 -23.90 12.06 12.31
N GLN A 282 -25.11 12.42 11.86
CA GLN A 282 -25.39 13.78 11.37
C GLN A 282 -25.46 14.78 12.54
N ALA A 283 -26.14 14.42 13.61
CA ALA A 283 -26.21 15.24 14.81
C ALA A 283 -24.83 15.42 15.45
N ARG A 284 -24.00 14.39 15.52
CA ARG A 284 -22.61 14.50 16.00
C ARG A 284 -21.78 15.44 15.15
N ALA A 285 -21.85 15.31 13.82
CA ALA A 285 -21.10 16.18 12.91
C ALA A 285 -21.57 17.64 13.00
N ALA A 286 -22.89 17.88 13.04
CA ALA A 286 -23.48 19.23 13.16
C ALA A 286 -23.10 19.94 14.47
N GLN A 287 -22.95 19.18 15.55
CA GLN A 287 -22.57 19.69 16.87
C GLN A 287 -21.07 19.66 17.14
N GLY A 288 -20.27 19.16 16.22
CA GLY A 288 -18.79 19.00 16.38
C GLY A 288 -18.40 18.12 17.57
N VAL A 289 -19.22 17.10 17.89
CA VAL A 289 -19.00 16.24 19.05
C VAL A 289 -17.82 15.29 18.82
N PRO A 290 -16.76 15.35 19.66
CA PRO A 290 -15.62 14.44 19.53
C PRO A 290 -16.02 12.99 19.89
N TYR A 291 -15.53 12.03 19.09
CA TYR A 291 -15.71 10.61 19.35
C TYR A 291 -14.54 9.82 18.76
N LEU A 292 -14.32 8.60 19.26
CA LEU A 292 -13.35 7.71 18.68
C LEU A 292 -13.94 7.02 17.45
N TRP A 293 -13.27 7.22 16.32
CA TRP A 293 -13.62 6.56 15.06
C TRP A 293 -13.38 5.06 15.17
N ASP A 294 -14.22 4.25 14.49
CA ASP A 294 -14.12 2.79 14.46
C ASP A 294 -14.09 2.10 15.84
N HIS A 295 -14.79 2.67 16.81
CA HIS A 295 -15.05 2.05 18.10
C HIS A 295 -16.57 2.01 18.36
N ALA A 296 -17.02 0.94 19.01
CA ALA A 296 -18.40 0.89 19.50
C ALA A 296 -18.52 1.67 20.80
N TYR A 297 -19.54 2.52 20.89
CA TYR A 297 -19.90 3.22 22.12
C TYR A 297 -21.09 2.51 22.77
N PHE A 298 -20.99 2.19 24.06
CA PHE A 298 -22.09 1.57 24.80
C PHE A 298 -21.99 1.88 26.29
N HIS A 299 -23.07 2.36 26.88
CA HIS A 299 -23.17 2.71 28.32
C HIS A 299 -21.99 3.55 28.83
N GLY A 300 -21.67 4.64 28.13
CA GLY A 300 -20.59 5.55 28.53
C GLY A 300 -19.17 5.00 28.36
N LYS A 301 -18.97 3.94 27.59
CA LYS A 301 -17.67 3.30 27.36
C LYS A 301 -17.46 2.96 25.89
N TYR A 302 -16.18 2.93 25.48
CA TYR A 302 -15.78 2.46 24.15
C TYR A 302 -15.41 1.01 24.16
N TYR A 303 -15.71 0.31 23.08
CA TYR A 303 -15.39 -1.11 22.84
C TYR A 303 -14.81 -1.29 21.46
N VAL A 304 -13.91 -2.26 21.32
CA VAL A 304 -13.47 -2.76 20.02
C VAL A 304 -14.51 -3.79 19.53
N TYR A 305 -15.08 -3.55 18.35
CA TYR A 305 -16.09 -4.45 17.75
C TYR A 305 -15.48 -5.46 16.75
N PHE A 306 -14.19 -5.34 16.49
CA PHE A 306 -13.45 -6.38 15.77
C PHE A 306 -13.27 -7.62 16.66
N GLY A 307 -13.16 -8.79 16.02
CA GLY A 307 -13.05 -10.03 16.79
C GLY A 307 -11.89 -10.02 17.79
N ILE A 308 -12.12 -10.59 18.97
CA ILE A 308 -11.17 -10.59 20.09
C ILE A 308 -9.98 -11.55 19.88
N LEU A 309 -10.12 -12.57 19.04
CA LEU A 309 -9.14 -13.65 18.91
C LEU A 309 -7.73 -13.16 18.51
N PRO A 310 -7.56 -12.25 17.54
CA PRO A 310 -6.24 -11.71 17.26
C PRO A 310 -5.57 -11.07 18.47
N CYS A 311 -6.36 -10.34 19.28
CA CYS A 311 -5.87 -9.69 20.48
C CYS A 311 -5.35 -10.72 21.50
N LEU A 312 -6.11 -11.78 21.74
CA LEU A 312 -5.75 -12.85 22.69
C LEU A 312 -4.53 -13.67 22.25
N VAL A 313 -4.36 -13.86 20.94
CA VAL A 313 -3.28 -14.70 20.40
C VAL A 313 -1.96 -13.94 20.29
N PHE A 314 -2.01 -12.66 19.89
CA PHE A 314 -0.80 -11.90 19.57
C PHE A 314 -0.55 -10.74 20.55
N TYR A 315 -1.53 -9.87 20.75
CA TYR A 315 -1.30 -8.59 21.44
C TYR A 315 -1.16 -8.77 22.96
N VAL A 316 -2.02 -9.56 23.58
CA VAL A 316 -1.96 -9.81 25.02
C VAL A 316 -0.67 -10.54 25.42
N PRO A 317 -0.29 -11.68 24.80
CA PRO A 317 0.95 -12.37 25.17
C PRO A 317 2.19 -11.50 24.94
N TRP A 318 2.22 -10.76 23.83
CA TRP A 318 3.33 -9.84 23.54
C TRP A 318 3.45 -8.73 24.60
N LEU A 319 2.33 -8.09 24.94
CA LEU A 319 2.29 -7.05 25.96
C LEU A 319 2.79 -7.55 27.33
N LEU A 320 2.38 -8.75 27.72
CA LEU A 320 2.78 -9.35 29.00
C LEU A 320 4.28 -9.68 29.07
N VAL A 321 4.89 -10.02 27.93
CA VAL A 321 6.32 -10.39 27.88
C VAL A 321 7.23 -9.18 27.63
N THR A 322 6.83 -8.29 26.71
CA THR A 322 7.71 -7.21 26.26
C THR A 322 7.37 -5.85 26.85
N HIS A 323 6.18 -5.70 27.45
CA HIS A 323 5.62 -4.43 27.91
C HIS A 323 5.51 -3.37 26.82
N THR A 324 5.47 -3.79 25.55
CA THR A 324 5.35 -2.92 24.38
C THR A 324 4.15 -3.31 23.51
N GLY A 325 3.75 -2.44 22.58
CA GLY A 325 2.70 -2.74 21.61
C GLY A 325 3.15 -3.80 20.60
N PHE A 326 2.26 -4.74 20.26
CA PHE A 326 2.54 -5.77 19.25
C PHE A 326 2.55 -5.16 17.84
N PRO A 327 3.56 -5.40 17.01
CA PRO A 327 3.60 -4.91 15.64
C PRO A 327 2.59 -5.68 14.76
N THR A 328 1.50 -5.02 14.38
CA THR A 328 0.38 -5.63 13.61
C THR A 328 0.84 -6.33 12.34
N TRP A 329 1.80 -5.72 11.61
CA TRP A 329 2.36 -6.32 10.40
C TRP A 329 2.95 -7.71 10.61
N LEU A 330 3.55 -7.96 11.77
CA LEU A 330 4.13 -9.26 12.11
C LEU A 330 3.03 -10.32 12.28
N GLY A 331 1.92 -9.96 12.95
CA GLY A 331 0.77 -10.85 13.10
C GLY A 331 0.14 -11.22 11.75
N ILE A 332 0.00 -10.23 10.87
CA ILE A 332 -0.52 -10.47 9.52
C ILE A 332 0.43 -11.36 8.72
N ALA A 333 1.74 -11.08 8.74
CA ALA A 333 2.73 -11.92 8.06
C ALA A 333 2.70 -13.36 8.54
N ILE A 334 2.59 -13.59 9.85
CA ILE A 334 2.47 -14.94 10.44
C ILE A 334 1.17 -15.61 9.95
N CYS A 335 0.03 -14.92 10.09
CA CYS A 335 -1.27 -15.45 9.66
C CYS A 335 -1.29 -15.77 8.17
N ASP A 336 -0.71 -14.92 7.33
CA ASP A 336 -0.71 -15.10 5.89
C ASP A 336 0.21 -16.26 5.46
N CYS A 337 1.35 -16.45 6.12
CA CYS A 337 2.18 -17.65 5.95
C CYS A 337 1.45 -18.94 6.39
N VAL A 338 0.73 -18.88 7.52
CA VAL A 338 -0.10 -20.01 7.99
C VAL A 338 -1.26 -20.28 7.03
N TYR A 339 -1.84 -19.22 6.46
CA TYR A 339 -2.86 -19.32 5.41
C TYR A 339 -2.33 -19.99 4.14
N ALA A 340 -1.16 -19.60 3.64
CA ALA A 340 -0.52 -20.22 2.47
C ALA A 340 -0.32 -21.74 2.68
N ALA A 341 0.21 -22.13 3.84
CA ALA A 341 0.38 -23.54 4.20
C ALA A 341 -0.97 -24.29 4.34
N GLY A 342 -1.97 -23.63 4.96
CA GLY A 342 -3.32 -24.17 5.12
C GLY A 342 -4.04 -24.34 3.78
N LEU A 343 -3.88 -23.38 2.87
CA LEU A 343 -4.47 -23.42 1.53
C LEU A 343 -3.90 -24.58 0.71
N MET A 344 -2.57 -24.76 0.70
CA MET A 344 -1.92 -25.91 0.06
C MET A 344 -2.39 -27.23 0.69
N TYR A 345 -2.56 -27.28 2.01
CA TYR A 345 -3.09 -28.47 2.70
C TYR A 345 -4.52 -28.78 2.28
N LEU A 346 -5.39 -27.74 2.28
CA LEU A 346 -6.78 -27.82 1.84
C LEU A 346 -6.87 -28.30 0.37
N LEU A 347 -6.17 -27.63 -0.53
CA LEU A 347 -6.12 -27.99 -1.95
C LEU A 347 -5.63 -29.44 -2.15
N SER A 348 -4.61 -29.81 -1.39
CA SER A 348 -4.09 -31.16 -1.38
C SER A 348 -5.11 -32.21 -0.90
N ALA A 349 -5.94 -31.86 0.08
CA ALA A 349 -7.02 -32.73 0.58
C ALA A 349 -8.14 -32.87 -0.44
N VAL A 350 -8.55 -31.77 -1.07
CA VAL A 350 -9.55 -31.72 -2.17
C VAL A 350 -9.10 -32.59 -3.33
N CYS A 351 -7.86 -32.40 -3.80
CA CYS A 351 -7.33 -33.18 -4.92
C CYS A 351 -7.26 -34.68 -4.60
N ARG A 352 -6.84 -35.06 -3.39
CA ARG A 352 -6.82 -36.49 -2.99
C ARG A 352 -8.19 -37.14 -2.96
N ARG A 353 -9.23 -36.37 -2.55
CA ARG A 353 -10.58 -36.93 -2.38
C ARG A 353 -11.34 -37.04 -3.69
N TRP A 354 -11.35 -35.96 -4.48
CA TRP A 354 -12.24 -35.87 -5.66
C TRP A 354 -11.49 -35.88 -7.00
N PHE A 355 -10.21 -35.49 -7.00
CA PHE A 355 -9.40 -35.36 -8.22
C PHE A 355 -8.06 -36.12 -8.11
N PRO A 356 -8.05 -37.45 -7.88
CA PRO A 356 -6.83 -38.22 -7.57
C PRO A 356 -5.81 -38.22 -8.72
N ARG A 357 -6.22 -37.89 -9.94
CA ARG A 357 -5.35 -37.79 -11.13
C ARG A 357 -4.83 -36.38 -11.39
N THR A 358 -5.02 -35.44 -10.45
CA THR A 358 -4.50 -34.08 -10.61
C THR A 358 -2.98 -34.11 -10.79
N SER A 359 -2.52 -33.44 -11.85
CA SER A 359 -1.08 -33.31 -12.10
C SER A 359 -0.44 -32.32 -11.12
N ILE A 360 0.88 -32.48 -10.93
CA ILE A 360 1.64 -31.57 -10.05
C ILE A 360 1.64 -30.14 -10.58
N GLY A 361 1.68 -29.96 -11.92
CA GLY A 361 1.62 -28.64 -12.56
C GLY A 361 0.29 -27.93 -12.31
N VAL A 362 -0.84 -28.64 -12.42
CA VAL A 362 -2.18 -28.08 -12.11
C VAL A 362 -2.27 -27.71 -10.63
N LEU A 363 -1.74 -28.57 -9.73
CA LEU A 363 -1.74 -28.28 -8.29
C LEU A 363 -1.00 -26.96 -7.98
N VAL A 364 0.19 -26.78 -8.56
CA VAL A 364 1.01 -25.56 -8.36
C VAL A 364 0.28 -24.32 -8.87
N VAL A 365 -0.27 -24.37 -10.08
CA VAL A 365 -1.00 -23.23 -10.66
C VAL A 365 -2.23 -22.89 -9.83
N LEU A 366 -3.01 -23.89 -9.43
CA LEU A 366 -4.22 -23.66 -8.61
C LEU A 366 -3.88 -23.07 -7.26
N ASP A 367 -2.81 -23.53 -6.59
CA ASP A 367 -2.40 -23.02 -5.30
C ASP A 367 -2.02 -21.54 -5.36
N VAL A 368 -1.18 -21.16 -6.34
CA VAL A 368 -0.81 -19.76 -6.55
C VAL A 368 -2.02 -18.90 -6.89
N MET A 369 -2.89 -19.36 -7.80
CA MET A 369 -4.10 -18.63 -8.16
C MET A 369 -5.04 -18.44 -6.97
N LEU A 370 -5.24 -19.47 -6.17
CA LEU A 370 -6.12 -19.40 -4.99
C LEU A 370 -5.52 -18.50 -3.90
N PHE A 371 -4.20 -18.53 -3.69
CA PHE A 371 -3.53 -17.64 -2.76
C PHE A 371 -3.69 -16.16 -3.16
N VAL A 372 -3.47 -15.84 -4.44
CA VAL A 372 -3.63 -14.49 -4.97
C VAL A 372 -5.11 -14.06 -4.92
N ALA A 373 -6.02 -14.88 -5.42
CA ALA A 373 -7.45 -14.58 -5.46
C ALA A 373 -8.08 -14.55 -4.05
N GLY A 374 -7.55 -15.32 -3.10
CA GLY A 374 -7.98 -15.34 -1.72
C GLY A 374 -7.44 -14.18 -0.87
N GLY A 375 -6.73 -13.24 -1.48
CA GLY A 375 -6.32 -11.99 -0.81
C GLY A 375 -4.93 -12.00 -0.19
N GLY A 376 -4.13 -13.09 -0.27
CA GLY A 376 -2.81 -13.16 0.36
C GLY A 376 -1.88 -12.01 -0.04
N ILE A 377 -1.88 -11.61 -1.31
CA ILE A 377 -1.07 -10.47 -1.78
C ILE A 377 -1.56 -9.14 -1.19
N ILE A 378 -2.89 -8.95 -1.07
CA ILE A 378 -3.48 -7.71 -0.51
C ILE A 378 -3.16 -7.60 0.98
N LEU A 379 -3.31 -8.69 1.73
CA LEU A 379 -3.00 -8.74 3.15
C LEU A 379 -1.53 -8.39 3.42
N ALA A 380 -0.61 -8.98 2.64
CA ALA A 380 0.82 -8.71 2.77
C ALA A 380 1.19 -7.26 2.39
N ARG A 381 0.51 -6.68 1.40
CA ARG A 381 0.83 -5.33 0.93
C ARG A 381 0.27 -4.22 1.82
N THR A 382 -0.83 -4.47 2.51
CA THR A 382 -1.49 -3.50 3.40
C THR A 382 -1.72 -4.08 4.79
N PRO A 383 -0.64 -4.38 5.55
CA PRO A 383 -0.73 -5.10 6.82
C PRO A 383 -1.26 -4.19 7.96
N SER A 384 -2.50 -3.69 7.80
CA SER A 384 -3.18 -2.82 8.76
C SER A 384 -4.00 -3.62 9.77
N MET A 385 -4.38 -2.99 10.88
CA MET A 385 -5.23 -3.57 11.92
C MET A 385 -6.56 -4.14 11.37
N TYR A 386 -7.12 -3.50 10.34
CA TYR A 386 -8.38 -3.94 9.72
C TYR A 386 -8.28 -5.32 9.06
N PHE A 387 -7.12 -5.66 8.52
CA PHE A 387 -6.86 -6.95 7.87
C PHE A 387 -6.41 -8.05 8.85
N MET A 388 -6.08 -7.70 10.08
CA MET A 388 -5.62 -8.67 11.08
C MET A 388 -6.63 -9.79 11.37
N PRO A 389 -7.93 -9.49 11.66
CA PRO A 389 -8.93 -10.54 11.89
C PRO A 389 -9.25 -11.33 10.62
N GLU A 390 -9.07 -10.74 9.43
CA GLU A 390 -9.29 -11.39 8.15
C GLU A 390 -8.18 -12.41 7.84
N ALA A 391 -6.92 -12.01 7.97
CA ALA A 391 -5.76 -12.88 7.78
C ALA A 391 -5.83 -14.11 8.73
N MET A 392 -6.15 -13.88 10.01
CA MET A 392 -6.33 -14.95 10.97
C MET A 392 -7.48 -15.89 10.58
N SER A 393 -8.62 -15.36 10.16
CA SER A 393 -9.77 -16.17 9.77
C SER A 393 -9.51 -17.01 8.53
N LEU A 394 -8.82 -16.47 7.50
CA LEU A 394 -8.41 -17.22 6.32
C LEU A 394 -7.48 -18.39 6.67
N ALA A 395 -6.53 -18.17 7.58
CA ALA A 395 -5.69 -19.24 8.11
C ALA A 395 -6.53 -20.31 8.80
N LEU A 396 -7.43 -19.93 9.70
CA LEU A 396 -8.30 -20.85 10.43
C LEU A 396 -9.21 -21.67 9.53
N VAL A 397 -9.87 -21.02 8.55
CA VAL A 397 -10.78 -21.68 7.60
C VAL A 397 -10.01 -22.66 6.71
N SER A 398 -8.87 -22.27 6.16
CA SER A 398 -8.12 -23.13 5.24
C SER A 398 -7.64 -24.42 5.92
N TRP A 399 -7.10 -24.32 7.15
CA TRP A 399 -6.73 -25.47 7.95
C TRP A 399 -7.97 -26.27 8.41
N GLY A 400 -9.02 -25.60 8.87
CA GLY A 400 -10.25 -26.24 9.36
C GLY A 400 -10.90 -27.11 8.31
N LEU A 401 -11.16 -26.56 7.12
CA LEU A 401 -11.72 -27.30 5.99
C LEU A 401 -10.78 -28.39 5.47
N GLY A 402 -9.48 -28.13 5.42
CA GLY A 402 -8.49 -29.12 5.04
C GLY A 402 -8.47 -30.32 5.97
N LEU A 403 -8.60 -30.10 7.29
CA LEU A 403 -8.70 -31.14 8.31
C LEU A 403 -10.01 -31.93 8.16
N TRP A 404 -11.14 -31.30 7.94
CA TRP A 404 -12.41 -31.98 7.72
C TRP A 404 -12.35 -32.89 6.48
N ILE A 405 -11.91 -32.36 5.34
CA ILE A 405 -11.80 -33.14 4.10
C ILE A 405 -10.82 -34.31 4.27
N SER A 406 -9.66 -34.07 4.87
CA SER A 406 -8.66 -35.11 5.07
C SER A 406 -9.09 -36.14 6.11
N GLY A 407 -9.85 -35.74 7.14
CA GLY A 407 -10.37 -36.61 8.20
C GLY A 407 -11.52 -37.51 7.77
N THR A 408 -12.17 -37.22 6.61
CA THR A 408 -13.28 -38.01 6.07
C THR A 408 -12.92 -38.74 4.78
N SER A 409 -11.68 -38.66 4.29
CA SER A 409 -11.33 -39.09 2.91
C SER A 409 -10.96 -40.56 2.76
N ARG A 410 -10.82 -41.32 3.87
CA ARG A 410 -10.31 -42.71 3.85
C ARG A 410 -11.37 -43.78 4.16
N GLY A 411 -12.64 -43.45 4.06
CA GLY A 411 -13.74 -44.36 4.41
C GLY A 411 -13.97 -44.56 5.92
N TYR A 412 -13.20 -43.88 6.77
CA TYR A 412 -13.39 -43.80 8.21
C TYR A 412 -13.20 -42.36 8.70
N ILE A 413 -13.78 -42.07 9.83
CA ILE A 413 -13.74 -40.74 10.45
C ILE A 413 -12.53 -40.65 11.40
N GLU A 414 -11.57 -39.78 11.06
CA GLU A 414 -10.48 -39.43 11.97
C GLU A 414 -10.94 -38.36 12.96
N ARG A 415 -11.47 -38.78 14.11
CA ARG A 415 -12.13 -37.90 15.11
C ARG A 415 -11.26 -36.70 15.49
N GLY A 416 -9.96 -36.88 15.70
CA GLY A 416 -9.05 -35.78 16.05
C GLY A 416 -9.00 -34.66 15.01
N LYS A 417 -8.96 -35.01 13.72
CA LYS A 417 -8.99 -34.02 12.64
C LYS A 417 -10.33 -33.30 12.55
N ILE A 418 -11.42 -34.04 12.76
CA ILE A 418 -12.77 -33.45 12.71
C ILE A 418 -12.96 -32.46 13.85
N VAL A 419 -12.61 -32.84 15.07
CA VAL A 419 -12.73 -31.97 16.26
C VAL A 419 -11.82 -30.73 16.13
N LEU A 420 -10.57 -30.92 15.72
CA LEU A 420 -9.64 -29.80 15.52
C LEU A 420 -10.13 -28.87 14.38
N GLY A 421 -10.59 -29.42 13.28
CA GLY A 421 -11.16 -28.63 12.18
C GLY A 421 -12.40 -27.85 12.61
N ALA A 422 -13.30 -28.45 13.40
CA ALA A 422 -14.47 -27.78 13.94
C ALA A 422 -14.07 -26.65 14.91
N LEU A 423 -13.05 -26.88 15.77
CA LEU A 423 -12.53 -25.85 16.65
C LEU A 423 -11.97 -24.66 15.87
N LEU A 424 -11.15 -24.90 14.83
CA LEU A 424 -10.58 -23.83 14.03
C LEU A 424 -11.67 -23.00 13.32
N ILE A 425 -12.67 -23.65 12.74
CA ILE A 425 -13.80 -22.95 12.11
C ILE A 425 -14.62 -22.18 13.16
N ALA A 426 -14.89 -22.75 14.34
CA ALA A 426 -15.61 -22.06 15.40
C ALA A 426 -14.84 -20.82 15.91
N LEU A 427 -13.49 -20.87 15.99
CA LEU A 427 -12.66 -19.75 16.38
C LEU A 427 -12.75 -18.57 15.41
N THR A 428 -13.15 -18.78 14.17
CA THR A 428 -13.39 -17.67 13.24
C THR A 428 -14.50 -16.73 13.73
N MET A 429 -15.46 -17.22 14.52
CA MET A 429 -16.48 -16.39 15.17
C MET A 429 -15.89 -15.31 16.06
N ALA A 430 -14.79 -15.63 16.73
CA ALA A 430 -14.06 -14.71 17.58
C ALA A 430 -13.02 -13.84 16.84
N SER A 431 -12.86 -14.02 15.53
CA SER A 431 -11.97 -13.23 14.67
C SER A 431 -12.78 -12.42 13.66
N ARG A 432 -13.43 -13.08 12.71
CA ARG A 432 -14.28 -12.49 11.67
C ARG A 432 -15.59 -13.32 11.62
N PRO A 433 -16.66 -12.91 12.30
CA PRO A 433 -17.87 -13.75 12.51
C PRO A 433 -18.46 -14.33 11.23
N GLN A 434 -18.47 -13.57 10.13
CA GLN A 434 -19.00 -14.04 8.85
C GLN A 434 -18.24 -15.24 8.27
N MET A 435 -16.99 -15.46 8.65
CA MET A 435 -16.19 -16.60 8.17
C MET A 435 -16.63 -17.94 8.76
N VAL A 436 -17.43 -17.93 9.84
CA VAL A 436 -18.02 -19.15 10.39
C VAL A 436 -19.02 -19.80 9.42
N LEU A 437 -19.53 -19.05 8.44
CA LEU A 437 -20.38 -19.59 7.38
C LEU A 437 -19.67 -20.66 6.56
N SER A 438 -18.34 -20.74 6.58
CA SER A 438 -17.58 -21.86 6.01
C SER A 438 -17.96 -23.20 6.63
N ALA A 439 -18.57 -23.23 7.83
CA ALA A 439 -19.13 -24.43 8.44
C ALA A 439 -20.21 -25.12 7.58
N VAL A 440 -20.88 -24.39 6.68
CA VAL A 440 -21.89 -24.95 5.74
C VAL A 440 -21.30 -26.08 4.89
N PHE A 441 -20.00 -26.02 4.57
CA PHE A 441 -19.31 -27.10 3.87
C PHE A 441 -19.31 -28.42 4.68
N GLY A 442 -19.51 -28.38 5.99
CA GLY A 442 -19.71 -29.56 6.82
C GLY A 442 -20.96 -30.37 6.42
N LEU A 443 -22.02 -29.72 5.94
CA LEU A 443 -23.23 -30.41 5.47
C LEU A 443 -22.89 -31.38 4.32
N VAL A 444 -22.05 -30.96 3.38
CA VAL A 444 -21.63 -31.79 2.22
C VAL A 444 -20.63 -32.88 2.64
N LEU A 445 -19.88 -32.68 3.71
CA LEU A 445 -18.83 -33.62 4.13
C LEU A 445 -19.32 -34.71 5.09
N PHE A 446 -20.31 -34.40 5.92
CA PHE A 446 -20.78 -35.27 7.00
C PHE A 446 -22.19 -35.82 6.80
N TRP A 447 -22.95 -35.28 5.85
CA TRP A 447 -24.26 -35.74 5.44
C TRP A 447 -24.15 -36.61 4.17
#